data_f09b7503fd57fbb1a47962fcf71972a0
#
_entry.id   f09b7503fd57fbb1a47962fcf71972a0
#
_cell.length_a   1.000
_cell.length_b   1.000
_cell.length_c   1.000
_cell.angle_alpha   90.00
_cell.angle_beta   90.00
_cell.angle_gamma   90.00
#
_symmetry.space_group_name_H-M   'P 1'
#
loop_
_entity.id
_entity.type
_entity.pdbx_description
1 polymer ?
#
loop_
_entity_poly.entity_id
_entity_poly.type
_entity_poly.pdbx_seq_one_letter_code
_entity_poly.pdbx_strand_id
1 'polypeptide(L)'
;IRYIPRKKTTSASVKPAHEDKKENPRREFLSFAGLLAGTALLKAQEKKVDGGLAVIEDKKIPNRITPITPPGSLSASNIAQHCTACQLCISACPNQVLRPSGNLMTFMQPEMSYERGYCRPECTKCSEVCPTGAIHPITVAEKSSIQIGHAVWVKKNCIPLTDGVDCGNCARHCPVGAIQMVPFHGRHRHRGGRENSEQDKTIMIPVINTERCIGCGTCENLCPARPFSAIYVEGHEHHRII
;
A
#
# COMPACT_ATOMS: atom_id res chain seq x y z
N ILE A 1 24.42 54.35 -15.54
CA ILE A 1 24.15 53.90 -14.16
C ILE A 1 25.17 54.59 -13.27
N ARG A 2 24.76 55.61 -12.46
CA ARG A 2 25.61 56.37 -11.56
C ARG A 2 25.65 55.66 -10.19
N TYR A 3 26.86 55.31 -9.74
CA TYR A 3 27.11 54.75 -8.43
C TYR A 3 27.12 55.85 -7.36
N ILE A 4 26.30 55.74 -6.32
CA ILE A 4 26.24 56.65 -5.15
C ILE A 4 26.84 55.88 -3.96
N PRO A 5 27.98 56.36 -3.37
CA PRO A 5 28.59 55.69 -2.24
C PRO A 5 27.80 55.98 -0.96
N ARG A 6 27.51 54.90 -0.21
CA ARG A 6 26.81 54.92 1.09
C ARG A 6 27.71 55.44 2.18
N LYS A 7 27.28 56.47 2.90
CA LYS A 7 27.96 57.01 4.09
C LYS A 7 28.06 55.96 5.21
N LYS A 8 29.26 55.78 5.74
CA LYS A 8 29.49 54.96 6.94
C LYS A 8 28.96 55.69 8.16
N THR A 9 27.97 55.14 8.84
CA THR A 9 27.57 55.55 10.19
C THR A 9 28.40 54.76 11.20
N THR A 10 29.16 55.47 11.99
CA THR A 10 29.88 54.94 13.15
C THR A 10 28.92 54.53 14.23
N SER A 11 28.81 53.23 14.48
CA SER A 11 28.05 52.70 15.62
C SER A 11 28.95 52.56 16.84
N ALA A 12 28.50 53.17 17.93
CA ALA A 12 29.12 53.06 19.25
C ALA A 12 29.18 51.60 19.72
N SER A 13 30.32 51.19 20.21
CA SER A 13 30.57 49.86 20.78
C SER A 13 29.83 49.72 22.12
N VAL A 14 28.73 48.96 22.11
CA VAL A 14 28.16 48.38 23.32
C VAL A 14 28.87 47.05 23.54
N LYS A 15 29.63 46.93 24.62
CA LYS A 15 30.21 45.67 25.08
C LYS A 15 29.12 44.80 25.64
N PRO A 16 28.89 43.57 25.14
CA PRO A 16 28.05 42.61 25.84
C PRO A 16 28.83 42.05 27.04
N ALA A 17 28.23 42.11 28.22
CA ALA A 17 28.69 41.37 29.38
C ALA A 17 28.49 39.86 29.08
N HIS A 18 29.60 39.17 28.86
CA HIS A 18 29.60 37.70 28.70
C HIS A 18 29.63 37.11 30.13
N GLU A 19 28.49 36.71 30.63
CA GLU A 19 28.41 35.73 31.73
C GLU A 19 28.75 34.36 31.14
N ASP A 20 29.94 33.86 31.43
CA ASP A 20 30.34 32.47 31.15
C ASP A 20 29.54 31.52 32.04
N LYS A 21 28.32 31.18 31.65
CA LYS A 21 27.65 29.98 32.13
C LYS A 21 28.40 28.80 31.57
N LYS A 22 29.17 28.11 32.44
CA LYS A 22 29.68 26.76 32.15
C LYS A 22 28.53 25.85 31.75
N GLU A 23 28.29 25.76 30.45
CA GLU A 23 27.33 24.82 29.88
C GLU A 23 27.88 23.42 30.07
N ASN A 24 27.17 22.59 30.84
CA ASN A 24 27.49 21.18 31.02
C ASN A 24 26.87 20.40 29.82
N PRO A 25 27.67 20.00 28.83
CA PRO A 25 27.17 19.35 27.61
C PRO A 25 26.41 18.05 27.90
N ARG A 26 26.68 17.41 29.04
CA ARG A 26 25.92 16.23 29.50
C ARG A 26 24.48 16.56 29.90
N ARG A 27 24.25 17.75 30.44
CA ARG A 27 22.90 18.17 30.89
C ARG A 27 22.02 18.57 29.71
N GLU A 28 22.61 19.18 28.68
CA GLU A 28 21.93 19.49 27.42
C GLU A 28 21.59 18.22 26.63
N PHE A 29 22.54 17.27 26.57
CA PHE A 29 22.29 15.99 25.92
C PHE A 29 21.15 15.22 26.60
N LEU A 30 21.08 15.18 27.93
CA LEU A 30 20.01 14.51 28.66
C LEU A 30 18.66 15.23 28.49
N SER A 31 18.62 16.56 28.42
CA SER A 31 17.38 17.29 28.16
C SER A 31 16.89 17.06 26.71
N PHE A 32 17.79 17.02 25.73
CA PHE A 32 17.47 16.75 24.35
C PHE A 32 17.00 15.28 24.14
N ALA A 33 17.66 14.33 24.77
CA ALA A 33 17.27 12.92 24.77
C ALA A 33 15.92 12.71 25.46
N GLY A 34 15.64 13.40 26.57
CA GLY A 34 14.33 13.37 27.23
C GLY A 34 13.20 13.96 26.37
N LEU A 35 13.48 15.05 25.64
CA LEU A 35 12.51 15.65 24.72
C LEU A 35 12.20 14.73 23.54
N LEU A 36 13.22 14.08 22.95
CA LEU A 36 13.04 13.12 21.86
C LEU A 36 12.29 11.87 22.32
N ALA A 37 12.59 11.34 23.50
CA ALA A 37 11.87 10.21 24.07
C ALA A 37 10.41 10.57 24.38
N GLY A 38 10.14 11.76 24.90
CA GLY A 38 8.79 12.26 25.17
C GLY A 38 7.96 12.40 23.89
N THR A 39 8.53 12.94 22.81
CA THR A 39 7.83 13.07 21.52
C THR A 39 7.58 11.72 20.85
N ALA A 40 8.47 10.74 21.01
CA ALA A 40 8.29 9.39 20.50
C ALA A 40 7.16 8.65 21.24
N LEU A 41 7.08 8.83 22.58
CA LEU A 41 6.00 8.26 23.40
C LEU A 41 4.63 8.89 23.08
N LEU A 42 4.56 10.20 22.83
CA LEU A 42 3.32 10.87 22.43
C LEU A 42 2.83 10.40 21.06
N LYS A 43 3.71 10.24 20.08
CA LYS A 43 3.35 9.69 18.76
C LYS A 43 2.88 8.23 18.81
N ALA A 44 3.37 7.42 19.76
CA ALA A 44 2.95 6.04 19.92
C ALA A 44 1.53 5.90 20.47
N GLN A 45 0.93 6.97 21.02
CA GLN A 45 -0.42 6.95 21.60
C GLN A 45 -1.51 7.53 20.68
N GLU A 46 -1.17 8.08 19.53
CA GLU A 46 -2.18 8.57 18.60
C GLU A 46 -2.94 7.39 17.96
N LYS A 47 -4.02 6.97 18.59
CA LYS A 47 -5.00 6.07 17.96
C LYS A 47 -5.78 6.89 16.93
N LYS A 48 -5.68 6.51 15.66
CA LYS A 48 -6.53 7.06 14.62
C LYS A 48 -7.96 6.62 14.90
N VAL A 49 -8.87 7.58 15.11
CA VAL A 49 -10.30 7.36 15.27
C VAL A 49 -11.06 8.05 14.14
N ASP A 50 -12.19 7.51 13.76
CA ASP A 50 -13.03 7.98 12.64
C ASP A 50 -13.96 9.16 12.97
N GLY A 51 -13.68 9.90 14.05
CA GLY A 51 -14.56 10.96 14.57
C GLY A 51 -15.72 10.45 15.44
N GLY A 52 -15.92 9.15 15.50
CA GLY A 52 -16.76 8.46 16.46
C GLY A 52 -15.96 7.89 17.61
N LEU A 53 -15.94 6.73 17.98
CA LEU A 53 -15.12 6.10 19.02
C LEU A 53 -14.36 4.87 18.49
N ALA A 54 -14.54 4.59 17.19
CA ALA A 54 -13.94 3.43 16.54
C ALA A 54 -12.46 3.72 16.22
N VAL A 55 -11.59 2.79 16.58
CA VAL A 55 -10.17 2.83 16.22
C VAL A 55 -10.01 2.39 14.77
N ILE A 56 -9.46 3.26 13.92
CA ILE A 56 -9.16 2.94 12.54
C ILE A 56 -7.82 2.20 12.48
N GLU A 57 -7.86 0.93 12.10
CA GLU A 57 -6.67 0.14 11.84
C GLU A 57 -6.21 0.36 10.38
N ASP A 58 -4.93 0.71 10.21
CA ASP A 58 -4.34 0.80 8.87
C ASP A 58 -4.29 -0.59 8.22
N LYS A 59 -4.51 -0.62 6.91
CA LYS A 59 -4.38 -1.86 6.12
C LYS A 59 -2.91 -2.27 6.06
N LYS A 60 -2.62 -3.51 6.43
CA LYS A 60 -1.29 -4.10 6.34
C LYS A 60 -1.10 -4.83 5.01
N ILE A 61 0.12 -4.79 4.51
CA ILE A 61 0.52 -5.53 3.31
C ILE A 61 0.52 -7.03 3.65
N PRO A 62 -0.16 -7.87 2.88
CA PRO A 62 -0.10 -9.31 3.07
C PRO A 62 1.30 -9.83 2.74
N ASN A 63 1.73 -10.89 3.44
CA ASN A 63 2.95 -11.58 3.08
C ASN A 63 2.72 -12.39 1.80
N ARG A 64 3.44 -12.06 0.72
CA ARG A 64 3.37 -12.74 -0.57
C ARG A 64 4.59 -13.62 -0.76
N ILE A 65 4.38 -14.78 -1.36
CA ILE A 65 5.48 -15.69 -1.73
C ILE A 65 6.19 -15.12 -2.95
N THR A 66 5.42 -14.70 -3.95
CA THR A 66 5.95 -14.11 -5.19
C THR A 66 5.58 -12.63 -5.25
N PRO A 67 6.55 -11.72 -5.44
CA PRO A 67 6.28 -10.31 -5.62
C PRO A 67 5.47 -10.08 -6.90
N ILE A 68 4.57 -9.09 -6.87
CA ILE A 68 3.78 -8.73 -8.04
C ILE A 68 4.57 -7.69 -8.83
N THR A 69 4.89 -8.02 -10.08
CA THR A 69 5.58 -7.10 -11.00
C THR A 69 4.61 -6.41 -11.95
N PRO A 70 4.96 -5.22 -12.48
CA PRO A 70 4.08 -4.44 -13.35
C PRO A 70 3.69 -5.22 -14.63
N PRO A 71 2.49 -5.02 -15.18
CA PRO A 71 2.13 -5.59 -16.48
C PRO A 71 3.09 -5.10 -17.56
N GLY A 72 3.51 -5.99 -18.46
CA GLY A 72 4.55 -5.75 -19.46
C GLY A 72 5.96 -6.17 -19.01
N SER A 73 6.17 -6.54 -17.74
CA SER A 73 7.49 -7.00 -17.27
C SER A 73 7.81 -8.46 -17.59
N LEU A 74 6.87 -9.22 -18.13
CA LEU A 74 6.96 -10.64 -18.51
C LEU A 74 7.14 -11.60 -17.34
N SER A 75 8.07 -11.32 -16.43
CA SER A 75 8.36 -12.16 -15.25
C SER A 75 9.05 -11.36 -14.15
N ALA A 76 9.07 -11.89 -12.94
CA ALA A 76 9.83 -11.34 -11.83
C ALA A 76 11.34 -11.39 -12.11
N SER A 77 11.81 -12.47 -12.72
CA SER A 77 13.23 -12.62 -13.12
C SER A 77 13.64 -11.61 -14.18
N ASN A 78 12.77 -11.27 -15.14
CA ASN A 78 13.06 -10.25 -16.15
C ASN A 78 13.25 -8.86 -15.50
N ILE A 79 12.39 -8.49 -14.55
CA ILE A 79 12.59 -7.25 -13.78
C ILE A 79 13.92 -7.29 -13.04
N ALA A 80 14.21 -8.38 -12.33
CA ALA A 80 15.44 -8.50 -11.56
C ALA A 80 16.71 -8.31 -12.41
N GLN A 81 16.71 -8.77 -13.65
CA GLN A 81 17.85 -8.71 -14.56
C GLN A 81 17.99 -7.40 -15.33
N HIS A 82 16.88 -6.79 -15.76
CA HIS A 82 16.90 -5.65 -16.67
C HIS A 82 16.55 -4.30 -16.02
N CYS A 83 15.99 -4.31 -14.82
CA CYS A 83 15.60 -3.09 -14.13
C CYS A 83 16.78 -2.41 -13.43
N THR A 84 17.05 -1.17 -13.79
CA THR A 84 18.11 -0.32 -13.19
C THR A 84 17.65 0.42 -11.94
N ALA A 85 16.46 0.12 -11.42
CA ALA A 85 15.87 0.79 -10.25
C ALA A 85 15.79 2.33 -10.35
N CYS A 86 15.60 2.87 -11.56
CA CYS A 86 15.51 4.31 -11.82
C CYS A 86 14.24 4.97 -11.26
N GLN A 87 13.25 4.18 -10.86
CA GLN A 87 11.97 4.59 -10.22
C GLN A 87 11.04 5.48 -11.08
N LEU A 88 11.30 5.66 -12.37
CA LEU A 88 10.42 6.42 -13.24
C LEU A 88 9.01 5.85 -13.32
N CYS A 89 8.87 4.52 -13.36
CA CYS A 89 7.58 3.83 -13.34
C CYS A 89 6.81 4.04 -12.03
N ILE A 90 7.53 4.15 -10.89
CA ILE A 90 6.94 4.41 -9.58
C ILE A 90 6.39 5.84 -9.54
N SER A 91 7.17 6.84 -9.99
CA SER A 91 6.75 8.23 -10.01
C SER A 91 5.63 8.51 -11.03
N ALA A 92 5.60 7.77 -12.14
CA ALA A 92 4.57 7.89 -13.15
C ALA A 92 3.25 7.20 -12.80
N CYS A 93 3.22 6.37 -11.72
CA CYS A 93 2.03 5.61 -11.34
C CYS A 93 0.96 6.50 -10.70
N PRO A 94 -0.17 6.81 -11.37
CA PRO A 94 -1.17 7.73 -10.85
C PRO A 94 -1.93 7.15 -9.63
N ASN A 95 -1.97 5.84 -9.49
CA ASN A 95 -2.68 5.15 -8.42
C ASN A 95 -1.76 4.75 -7.25
N GLN A 96 -0.48 5.12 -7.29
CA GLN A 96 0.51 4.83 -6.24
C GLN A 96 0.60 3.33 -5.87
N VAL A 97 0.42 2.47 -6.87
CA VAL A 97 0.45 1.02 -6.70
C VAL A 97 1.88 0.48 -6.72
N LEU A 98 2.76 1.13 -7.49
CA LEU A 98 4.16 0.76 -7.58
C LEU A 98 4.96 1.34 -6.42
N ARG A 99 5.82 0.52 -5.83
CA ARG A 99 6.71 0.87 -4.73
C ARG A 99 8.09 0.30 -4.94
N PRO A 100 9.12 0.93 -4.36
CA PRO A 100 10.44 0.33 -4.33
C PRO A 100 10.42 -0.91 -3.44
N SER A 101 10.98 -2.01 -3.94
CA SER A 101 11.16 -3.24 -3.17
C SER A 101 12.16 -3.05 -2.04
N GLY A 102 11.86 -3.59 -0.87
CA GLY A 102 12.76 -3.67 0.27
C GLY A 102 13.60 -4.93 0.32
N ASN A 103 13.40 -5.86 -0.61
CA ASN A 103 14.18 -7.11 -0.68
C ASN A 103 15.59 -6.80 -1.19
N LEU A 104 16.62 -7.36 -0.52
CA LEU A 104 18.02 -7.13 -0.90
C LEU A 104 18.34 -7.53 -2.34
N MET A 105 17.73 -8.59 -2.86
CA MET A 105 18.00 -9.08 -4.22
C MET A 105 17.35 -8.20 -5.31
N THR A 106 16.27 -7.51 -4.97
CA THR A 106 15.52 -6.64 -5.90
C THR A 106 15.42 -5.23 -5.36
N PHE A 107 16.41 -4.80 -4.58
CA PHE A 107 16.39 -3.53 -3.87
C PHE A 107 16.08 -2.35 -4.77
N MET A 108 15.10 -1.54 -4.34
CA MET A 108 14.61 -0.36 -5.07
C MET A 108 13.94 -0.64 -6.43
N GLN A 109 13.85 -1.88 -6.88
CA GLN A 109 13.11 -2.24 -8.09
C GLN A 109 11.60 -2.14 -7.83
N PRO A 110 10.77 -1.90 -8.88
CA PRO A 110 9.33 -1.72 -8.69
C PRO A 110 8.63 -3.02 -8.35
N GLU A 111 7.88 -3.01 -7.26
CA GLU A 111 6.90 -4.05 -6.91
C GLU A 111 5.52 -3.43 -6.70
N MET A 112 4.47 -4.21 -6.90
CA MET A 112 3.09 -3.74 -6.74
C MET A 112 2.57 -4.02 -5.34
N SER A 113 1.93 -3.00 -4.75
CA SER A 113 1.24 -3.09 -3.45
C SER A 113 -0.11 -2.40 -3.53
N TYR A 114 -1.14 -3.06 -3.00
CA TYR A 114 -2.53 -2.61 -3.18
C TYR A 114 -3.15 -1.96 -1.92
N GLU A 115 -2.35 -1.57 -0.97
CA GLU A 115 -2.86 -0.91 0.25
C GLU A 115 -3.38 0.51 -0.01
N ARG A 116 -2.75 1.25 -0.94
CA ARG A 116 -3.13 2.64 -1.27
C ARG A 116 -4.00 2.77 -2.51
N GLY A 117 -3.94 1.82 -3.40
CA GLY A 117 -4.66 1.86 -4.66
C GLY A 117 -4.66 0.51 -5.37
N TYR A 118 -5.17 0.48 -6.58
CA TYR A 118 -5.20 -0.71 -7.44
C TYR A 118 -4.78 -0.33 -8.87
N CYS A 119 -4.33 -1.32 -9.63
CA CYS A 119 -3.91 -1.11 -11.01
C CYS A 119 -5.12 -1.06 -11.94
N ARG A 120 -5.40 0.12 -12.50
CA ARG A 120 -6.52 0.29 -13.44
C ARG A 120 -6.24 -0.42 -14.76
N PRO A 121 -7.21 -1.13 -15.34
CA PRO A 121 -7.02 -1.85 -16.61
C PRO A 121 -6.58 -0.94 -17.76
N GLU A 122 -7.11 0.27 -17.82
CA GLU A 122 -6.84 1.25 -18.89
C GLU A 122 -5.50 1.99 -18.76
N CYS A 123 -4.75 1.81 -17.67
CA CYS A 123 -3.53 2.59 -17.42
C CYS A 123 -2.26 1.82 -17.86
N THR A 124 -1.46 2.37 -18.76
CA THR A 124 -0.20 1.81 -19.30
C THR A 124 1.05 2.61 -18.92
N LYS A 125 0.91 3.64 -18.06
CA LYS A 125 1.95 4.63 -17.75
C LYS A 125 3.32 4.04 -17.34
N CYS A 126 3.35 2.96 -16.58
CA CYS A 126 4.60 2.35 -16.15
C CYS A 126 5.41 1.76 -17.32
N SER A 127 4.73 1.24 -18.35
CA SER A 127 5.38 0.68 -19.54
C SER A 127 5.86 1.75 -20.52
N GLU A 128 5.19 2.91 -20.56
CA GLU A 128 5.55 4.04 -21.43
C GLU A 128 6.86 4.73 -21.02
N VAL A 129 7.19 4.71 -19.72
CA VAL A 129 8.33 5.47 -19.17
C VAL A 129 9.56 4.62 -18.86
N CYS A 130 9.51 3.29 -19.11
CA CYS A 130 10.62 2.41 -18.78
C CYS A 130 11.78 2.56 -19.81
N PRO A 131 12.95 3.11 -19.43
CA PRO A 131 14.03 3.36 -20.38
C PRO A 131 14.81 2.09 -20.76
N THR A 132 14.79 1.07 -19.92
CA THR A 132 15.56 -0.17 -20.12
C THR A 132 14.79 -1.27 -20.82
N GLY A 133 13.47 -1.07 -21.03
CA GLY A 133 12.60 -2.14 -21.53
C GLY A 133 12.34 -3.26 -20.54
N ALA A 134 12.75 -3.14 -19.27
CA ALA A 134 12.38 -4.09 -18.23
C ALA A 134 10.86 -4.23 -18.06
N ILE A 135 10.12 -3.16 -18.40
CA ILE A 135 8.68 -3.15 -18.60
C ILE A 135 8.46 -2.81 -20.07
N HIS A 136 8.03 -3.77 -20.86
CA HIS A 136 7.76 -3.58 -22.27
C HIS A 136 6.55 -2.67 -22.48
N PRO A 137 6.55 -1.79 -23.49
CA PRO A 137 5.38 -1.04 -23.88
C PRO A 137 4.23 -1.98 -24.24
N ILE A 138 3.08 -1.75 -23.64
CA ILE A 138 1.86 -2.54 -23.88
C ILE A 138 0.69 -1.62 -24.18
N THR A 139 -0.23 -2.08 -24.99
CA THR A 139 -1.50 -1.41 -25.24
C THR A 139 -2.51 -1.72 -24.12
N VAL A 140 -3.58 -0.94 -24.02
CA VAL A 140 -4.67 -1.18 -23.08
C VAL A 140 -5.33 -2.55 -23.32
N ALA A 141 -5.46 -2.96 -24.60
CA ALA A 141 -6.03 -4.24 -24.98
C ALA A 141 -5.15 -5.40 -24.49
N GLU A 142 -3.84 -5.35 -24.76
CA GLU A 142 -2.89 -6.36 -24.28
C GLU A 142 -2.87 -6.45 -22.76
N LYS A 143 -2.89 -5.30 -22.08
CA LYS A 143 -2.92 -5.28 -20.62
C LYS A 143 -4.11 -6.02 -20.03
N SER A 144 -5.27 -5.95 -20.68
CA SER A 144 -6.48 -6.63 -20.22
C SER A 144 -6.38 -8.15 -20.31
N SER A 145 -5.49 -8.69 -21.14
CA SER A 145 -5.19 -10.12 -21.28
C SER A 145 -3.97 -10.59 -20.48
N ILE A 146 -3.17 -9.68 -19.92
CA ILE A 146 -1.99 -10.05 -19.13
C ILE A 146 -2.39 -10.35 -17.69
N GLN A 147 -2.16 -11.58 -17.27
CA GLN A 147 -2.34 -12.02 -15.90
C GLN A 147 -1.02 -11.90 -15.13
N ILE A 148 -0.91 -10.89 -14.26
CA ILE A 148 0.28 -10.64 -13.42
C ILE A 148 0.25 -11.40 -12.09
N GLY A 149 -0.89 -11.92 -11.71
CA GLY A 149 -1.14 -12.66 -10.49
C GLY A 149 -2.59 -13.08 -10.39
N HIS A 150 -2.95 -13.71 -9.29
CA HIS A 150 -4.31 -14.13 -9.02
C HIS A 150 -4.77 -13.79 -7.61
N ALA A 151 -6.06 -13.60 -7.43
CA ALA A 151 -6.63 -13.33 -6.12
C ALA A 151 -6.71 -14.62 -5.28
N VAL A 152 -6.36 -14.50 -4.01
CA VAL A 152 -6.42 -15.57 -3.00
C VAL A 152 -7.39 -15.14 -1.90
N TRP A 153 -8.33 -16.02 -1.53
CA TRP A 153 -9.32 -15.75 -0.50
C TRP A 153 -8.93 -16.32 0.87
N VAL A 154 -8.88 -15.46 1.88
CA VAL A 154 -8.62 -15.81 3.27
C VAL A 154 -9.93 -15.80 4.05
N LYS A 155 -10.53 -16.98 4.19
CA LYS A 155 -11.85 -17.18 4.82
C LYS A 155 -11.96 -16.53 6.20
N LYS A 156 -10.92 -16.70 7.04
CA LYS A 156 -10.88 -16.21 8.43
C LYS A 156 -10.97 -14.68 8.60
N ASN A 157 -10.72 -13.93 7.52
CA ASN A 157 -10.77 -12.46 7.52
C ASN A 157 -12.03 -11.93 6.82
N CYS A 158 -12.86 -12.81 6.25
CA CYS A 158 -13.99 -12.42 5.41
C CYS A 158 -15.20 -12.04 6.28
N ILE A 159 -15.65 -10.79 6.17
CA ILE A 159 -16.73 -10.20 6.98
C ILE A 159 -18.01 -11.06 7.01
N PRO A 160 -18.52 -11.59 5.89
CA PRO A 160 -19.64 -12.51 5.93
C PRO A 160 -19.43 -13.71 6.85
N LEU A 161 -18.21 -14.23 6.93
CA LEU A 161 -17.90 -15.40 7.78
C LEU A 161 -17.55 -15.02 9.22
N THR A 162 -16.99 -13.81 9.46
CA THR A 162 -16.59 -13.37 10.82
C THR A 162 -17.71 -12.66 11.56
N ASP A 163 -18.45 -11.83 10.86
CA ASP A 163 -19.42 -10.90 11.45
C ASP A 163 -20.87 -11.22 11.03
N GLY A 164 -21.08 -12.17 10.10
CA GLY A 164 -22.41 -12.56 9.59
C GLY A 164 -23.13 -11.44 8.81
N VAL A 165 -22.39 -10.46 8.30
CA VAL A 165 -22.92 -9.30 7.56
C VAL A 165 -22.63 -9.48 6.09
N ASP A 166 -23.62 -9.27 5.23
CA ASP A 166 -23.44 -9.33 3.79
C ASP A 166 -22.42 -8.32 3.30
N CYS A 167 -21.47 -8.82 2.51
CA CYS A 167 -20.45 -8.00 1.84
C CYS A 167 -20.44 -8.36 0.35
N GLY A 168 -19.92 -7.90 -0.54
CA GLY A 168 -19.86 -8.25 -1.97
C GLY A 168 -18.90 -7.31 -2.69
N ASN A 169 -18.12 -6.56 -1.90
CA ASN A 169 -17.30 -5.49 -2.40
C ASN A 169 -16.28 -5.97 -3.44
N CYS A 170 -15.66 -7.12 -3.19
CA CYS A 170 -14.68 -7.72 -4.09
C CYS A 170 -15.30 -8.11 -5.45
N ALA A 171 -16.51 -8.66 -5.46
CA ALA A 171 -17.19 -9.06 -6.71
C ALA A 171 -17.70 -7.85 -7.49
N ARG A 172 -18.33 -6.87 -6.80
CA ARG A 172 -18.87 -5.65 -7.45
C ARG A 172 -17.83 -4.82 -8.18
N HIS A 173 -16.59 -4.82 -7.69
CA HIS A 173 -15.52 -3.99 -8.24
C HIS A 173 -14.50 -4.77 -9.07
N CYS A 174 -14.75 -6.06 -9.33
CA CYS A 174 -13.87 -6.86 -10.18
C CYS A 174 -14.03 -6.46 -11.66
N PRO A 175 -13.02 -5.84 -12.30
CA PRO A 175 -13.19 -5.32 -13.66
C PRO A 175 -13.37 -6.40 -14.72
N VAL A 176 -12.90 -7.62 -14.44
CA VAL A 176 -12.97 -8.76 -15.35
C VAL A 176 -14.05 -9.79 -14.94
N GLY A 177 -14.82 -9.51 -13.88
CA GLY A 177 -15.85 -10.42 -13.39
C GLY A 177 -15.31 -11.78 -12.93
N ALA A 178 -14.07 -11.82 -12.45
CA ALA A 178 -13.44 -13.05 -11.97
C ALA A 178 -13.95 -13.51 -10.59
N ILE A 179 -14.69 -12.68 -9.88
CA ILE A 179 -15.21 -12.98 -8.53
C ILE A 179 -16.73 -12.98 -8.59
N GLN A 180 -17.33 -14.07 -8.15
CA GLN A 180 -18.79 -14.24 -8.06
C GLN A 180 -19.19 -14.49 -6.61
N MET A 181 -20.34 -13.97 -6.20
CA MET A 181 -20.90 -14.25 -4.89
C MET A 181 -21.83 -15.47 -4.98
N VAL A 182 -21.60 -16.46 -4.13
CA VAL A 182 -22.40 -17.67 -4.05
C VAL A 182 -23.03 -17.83 -2.67
N PRO A 183 -24.24 -18.40 -2.56
CA PRO A 183 -24.85 -18.66 -1.26
C PRO A 183 -24.05 -19.72 -0.50
N PHE A 184 -23.87 -19.47 0.78
CA PHE A 184 -23.20 -20.37 1.71
C PHE A 184 -24.10 -20.69 2.89
N HIS A 185 -24.35 -21.97 3.10
CA HIS A 185 -25.08 -22.50 4.23
C HIS A 185 -24.06 -23.06 5.23
N GLY A 186 -23.80 -22.35 6.30
CA GLY A 186 -22.81 -22.77 7.29
C GLY A 186 -22.94 -22.01 8.59
N ARG A 187 -22.38 -22.60 9.66
CA ARG A 187 -22.32 -21.92 10.97
C ARG A 187 -21.39 -20.72 10.91
N HIS A 188 -21.89 -19.54 11.27
CA HIS A 188 -21.09 -18.31 11.37
C HIS A 188 -20.73 -18.08 12.82
N ARG A 189 -19.48 -17.67 13.08
CA ARG A 189 -19.09 -17.16 14.39
C ARG A 189 -19.40 -15.67 14.46
N HIS A 190 -20.42 -15.29 15.21
CA HIS A 190 -20.60 -13.90 15.58
C HIS A 190 -19.52 -13.48 16.58
N ARG A 191 -18.78 -12.44 16.28
CA ARG A 191 -17.72 -11.86 17.13
C ARG A 191 -18.23 -11.31 18.47
N GLY A 192 -19.52 -11.38 18.73
CA GLY A 192 -20.20 -10.83 19.92
C GLY A 192 -20.76 -11.85 20.91
N GLY A 193 -20.45 -13.14 20.80
CA GLY A 193 -20.80 -14.14 21.83
C GLY A 193 -22.29 -14.30 22.16
N ARG A 194 -23.21 -13.77 21.37
CA ARG A 194 -24.64 -14.06 21.49
C ARG A 194 -24.99 -15.20 20.54
N GLU A 195 -25.12 -16.36 21.07
CA GLU A 195 -25.85 -17.45 20.44
C GLU A 195 -27.34 -17.04 20.40
N ASN A 196 -27.71 -16.35 19.33
CA ASN A 196 -29.11 -16.10 19.06
C ASN A 196 -29.55 -17.00 17.90
N SER A 197 -30.35 -18.00 18.30
CA SER A 197 -31.43 -18.66 17.54
C SER A 197 -31.28 -18.76 16.03
N GLU A 198 -31.14 -19.99 15.56
CA GLU A 198 -31.75 -20.61 14.37
C GLU A 198 -32.45 -19.67 13.35
N GLN A 199 -31.77 -18.68 12.84
CA GLN A 199 -32.07 -18.15 11.54
C GLN A 199 -30.90 -18.56 10.66
N ASP A 200 -31.15 -19.59 9.87
CA ASP A 200 -30.29 -20.08 8.79
C ASP A 200 -30.17 -18.97 7.72
N LYS A 201 -29.47 -17.88 8.11
CA LYS A 201 -29.31 -16.75 7.23
C LYS A 201 -28.28 -17.12 6.18
N THR A 202 -28.75 -17.38 4.99
CA THR A 202 -27.90 -17.62 3.84
C THR A 202 -27.01 -16.41 3.63
N ILE A 203 -25.70 -16.57 3.86
CA ILE A 203 -24.71 -15.53 3.59
C ILE A 203 -24.10 -15.76 2.21
N MET A 204 -23.65 -14.68 1.60
CA MET A 204 -22.98 -14.72 0.31
C MET A 204 -21.46 -14.69 0.51
N ILE A 205 -20.75 -15.64 -0.09
CA ILE A 205 -19.28 -15.73 -0.07
C ILE A 205 -18.68 -15.60 -1.46
N PRO A 206 -17.45 -15.06 -1.59
CA PRO A 206 -16.79 -14.94 -2.87
C PRO A 206 -16.21 -16.26 -3.35
N VAL A 207 -16.45 -16.60 -4.61
CA VAL A 207 -15.75 -17.64 -5.36
C VAL A 207 -14.95 -16.98 -6.47
N ILE A 208 -13.69 -17.35 -6.58
CA ILE A 208 -12.72 -16.71 -7.48
C ILE A 208 -12.40 -17.64 -8.64
N ASN A 209 -12.63 -17.16 -9.86
CA ASN A 209 -12.10 -17.79 -11.06
C ASN A 209 -10.67 -17.24 -11.30
N THR A 210 -9.67 -18.04 -10.93
CA THR A 210 -8.26 -17.65 -11.03
C THR A 210 -7.79 -17.52 -12.48
N GLU A 211 -8.41 -18.21 -13.43
CA GLU A 211 -8.04 -18.14 -14.85
C GLU A 211 -8.45 -16.81 -15.49
N ARG A 212 -9.53 -16.19 -15.01
CA ARG A 212 -9.99 -14.88 -15.48
C ARG A 212 -9.37 -13.70 -14.71
N CYS A 213 -8.72 -13.99 -13.58
CA CYS A 213 -8.20 -12.94 -12.72
C CYS A 213 -6.89 -12.35 -13.26
N ILE A 214 -6.88 -11.09 -13.63
CA ILE A 214 -5.66 -10.38 -14.13
C ILE A 214 -4.71 -9.92 -13.03
N GLY A 215 -5.07 -10.04 -11.75
CA GLY A 215 -4.21 -9.64 -10.63
C GLY A 215 -4.17 -8.12 -10.36
N CYS A 216 -5.16 -7.36 -10.79
CA CYS A 216 -5.19 -5.89 -10.70
C CYS A 216 -5.24 -5.32 -9.26
N GLY A 217 -5.57 -6.13 -8.26
CA GLY A 217 -5.60 -5.74 -6.85
C GLY A 217 -6.82 -4.93 -6.40
N THR A 218 -7.82 -4.72 -7.24
CA THR A 218 -9.04 -3.99 -6.88
C THR A 218 -9.75 -4.63 -5.69
N CYS A 219 -9.89 -5.95 -5.69
CA CYS A 219 -10.52 -6.71 -4.61
C CYS A 219 -9.75 -6.63 -3.30
N GLU A 220 -8.41 -6.58 -3.35
CA GLU A 220 -7.56 -6.40 -2.18
C GLU A 220 -7.66 -4.97 -1.63
N ASN A 221 -7.56 -3.97 -2.50
CA ASN A 221 -7.60 -2.57 -2.09
C ASN A 221 -8.95 -2.19 -1.47
N LEU A 222 -10.06 -2.57 -2.11
CA LEU A 222 -11.41 -2.20 -1.68
C LEU A 222 -11.98 -3.13 -0.59
N CYS A 223 -11.27 -4.18 -0.18
CA CYS A 223 -11.68 -5.03 0.94
C CYS A 223 -11.75 -4.22 2.23
N PRO A 224 -12.88 -4.21 2.95
CA PRO A 224 -13.02 -3.46 4.20
C PRO A 224 -12.38 -4.15 5.41
N ALA A 225 -12.04 -5.45 5.31
CA ALA A 225 -11.42 -6.19 6.41
C ALA A 225 -10.07 -5.59 6.84
N ARG A 226 -9.83 -5.55 8.15
CA ARG A 226 -8.62 -4.99 8.77
C ARG A 226 -8.12 -5.95 9.87
N PRO A 227 -6.80 -5.98 10.17
CA PRO A 227 -5.71 -5.23 9.50
C PRO A 227 -5.34 -5.81 8.12
N PHE A 228 -5.66 -7.07 7.85
CA PHE A 228 -5.40 -7.74 6.57
C PHE A 228 -6.69 -7.90 5.77
N SER A 229 -6.59 -7.68 4.47
CA SER A 229 -7.69 -7.95 3.54
C SER A 229 -8.10 -9.43 3.56
N ALA A 230 -9.39 -9.68 3.38
CA ALA A 230 -9.91 -11.05 3.20
C ALA A 230 -9.58 -11.64 1.83
N ILE A 231 -9.23 -10.79 0.87
CA ILE A 231 -8.73 -11.18 -0.45
C ILE A 231 -7.44 -10.42 -0.68
N TYR A 232 -6.40 -11.12 -1.12
CA TYR A 232 -5.15 -10.52 -1.56
C TYR A 232 -4.73 -11.13 -2.89
N VAL A 233 -3.82 -10.45 -3.59
CA VAL A 233 -3.27 -10.93 -4.85
C VAL A 233 -1.92 -11.57 -4.60
N GLU A 234 -1.72 -12.79 -5.10
CA GLU A 234 -0.42 -13.46 -5.18
C GLU A 234 0.15 -13.25 -6.57
N GLY A 235 1.43 -12.88 -6.67
CA GLY A 235 2.12 -12.67 -7.95
C GLY A 235 2.39 -13.97 -8.70
N HIS A 236 2.53 -13.87 -10.02
CA HIS A 236 3.05 -14.94 -10.84
C HIS A 236 4.52 -14.70 -11.16
N GLU A 237 5.35 -15.76 -11.06
CA GLU A 237 6.75 -15.68 -11.48
C GLU A 237 6.86 -15.30 -12.96
N HIS A 238 6.04 -15.91 -13.80
CA HIS A 238 5.87 -15.58 -15.21
C HIS A 238 4.45 -15.07 -15.45
N HIS A 239 4.33 -13.94 -16.13
CA HIS A 239 3.03 -13.43 -16.54
C HIS A 239 2.40 -14.36 -17.59
N ARG A 240 1.07 -14.51 -17.52
CA ARG A 240 0.30 -15.34 -18.45
C ARG A 240 -0.52 -14.43 -19.33
N ILE A 241 -0.83 -14.90 -20.55
CA ILE A 241 -1.81 -14.29 -21.43
C ILE A 241 -3.06 -15.14 -21.37
N ILE A 242 -4.20 -14.53 -21.09
CA ILE A 242 -5.53 -15.15 -20.94
C ILE A 242 -6.49 -14.65 -22.02
#